data_99eb8af4f7689661b0080299ab101ee2
#
_entry.id   99eb8af4f7689661b0080299ab101ee2
#
_cell.length_a   1.000
_cell.length_b   1.000
_cell.length_c   1.000
_cell.angle_alpha   90.00
_cell.angle_beta   90.00
_cell.angle_gamma   90.00
#
_symmetry.space_group_name_H-M   'P 1'
#
loop_
_entity.id
_entity.type
_entity.pdbx_description
1 polymer ?
#
loop_
_entity_poly.entity_id
_entity_poly.type
_entity_poly.pdbx_seq_one_letter_code
_entity_poly.pdbx_strand_id
1 'polypeptide(L)'
;MSTTVMLTGMLPFIVLVASLLAIPVSLVLLRMYKRAVRRGMSAGNSSAAAVDDRARSMPPSQLQVATVSAGSPSLQFDKSTPAYRAACYSCWRTAAVYAAAGACYAAIMTAAVFLSDRTQSVVLVKIALLFWTYLWPIVPVALLVAAYDRMRRLQLFGAYFLILLVIIAIAVARNPGIGLAKLLEYWVIVNGPPTILIMAFLYRPIRAVGPLVLAFLLAISVGSQAILAIAQRSDPFLRRVANAGFSIGLSALAVFISMIVAGVLLFGALVGWPALRLIGRRYDRKKLSDQSLTVDAVWLVFAVVQSIDLAFNGPAWILTGLVAFIAYKSVASLGFRLAAGNRDTKAVKTLLLLRVFALGKRSETFFGKLRKHWQYTGGIVMIAGPDLVTATVEPHEFLDFLRGKTARQFVSNAADVERRLSALANTPDPDGRYRISEFFCHNDTWQMTMERLAASSDVVLMDLRSFSPKNQGCVYELGRLLDGIDLNRVVFLVDSTTDHNFLAATVQGLWQKLSADSPNRRDSSPCARFFSVKSQDEREVRALVGVLLASCP
;
A
#
# COMPACT_ATOMS: atom_id res chain seq x y z
N MET A 1 46.07 -3.08 3.15
CA MET A 1 44.76 -3.35 2.52
C MET A 1 44.49 -2.23 1.52
N SER A 2 44.29 -2.56 0.24
CA SER A 2 44.01 -1.54 -0.78
C SER A 2 42.68 -0.85 -0.45
N THR A 3 42.57 0.46 -0.69
CA THR A 3 41.38 1.29 -0.55
C THR A 3 40.12 0.68 -1.21
N THR A 4 40.33 -0.12 -2.25
CA THR A 4 39.27 -0.85 -2.97
C THR A 4 38.62 -1.94 -2.12
N VAL A 5 39.38 -2.66 -1.29
CA VAL A 5 38.87 -3.73 -0.41
C VAL A 5 38.05 -3.15 0.75
N MET A 6 38.44 -1.99 1.29
CA MET A 6 37.67 -1.31 2.34
C MET A 6 36.34 -0.80 1.84
N LEU A 7 36.28 -0.18 0.66
CA LEU A 7 35.05 0.33 0.07
C LEU A 7 34.07 -0.79 -0.30
N THR A 8 34.57 -1.88 -0.89
CA THR A 8 33.75 -3.04 -1.27
C THR A 8 33.20 -3.79 -0.06
N GLY A 9 33.95 -3.87 1.04
CA GLY A 9 33.50 -4.54 2.26
C GLY A 9 32.50 -3.72 3.10
N MET A 10 32.66 -2.40 3.12
CA MET A 10 31.80 -1.52 3.96
C MET A 10 30.47 -1.14 3.31
N LEU A 11 30.44 -0.94 1.98
CA LEU A 11 29.24 -0.51 1.26
C LEU A 11 28.07 -1.50 1.40
N PRO A 12 28.27 -2.82 1.25
CA PRO A 12 27.25 -3.83 1.50
C PRO A 12 26.69 -3.76 2.91
N PHE A 13 27.56 -3.66 3.91
CA PHE A 13 27.17 -3.59 5.31
C PHE A 13 26.33 -2.33 5.58
N ILE A 14 26.73 -1.18 5.06
CA ILE A 14 26.00 0.09 5.24
C ILE A 14 24.63 0.03 4.60
N VAL A 15 24.50 -0.56 3.41
CA VAL A 15 23.22 -0.72 2.75
C VAL A 15 22.31 -1.68 3.53
N LEU A 16 22.87 -2.76 4.07
CA LEU A 16 22.15 -3.68 4.93
C LEU A 16 21.65 -2.96 6.19
N VAL A 17 22.52 -2.19 6.84
CA VAL A 17 22.17 -1.39 8.03
C VAL A 17 21.11 -0.34 7.70
N ALA A 18 21.25 0.37 6.58
CA ALA A 18 20.22 1.34 6.13
C ALA A 18 18.86 0.67 5.90
N SER A 19 18.85 -0.51 5.28
CA SER A 19 17.62 -1.28 5.06
C SER A 19 17.00 -1.76 6.38
N LEU A 20 17.80 -2.22 7.33
CA LEU A 20 17.34 -2.60 8.67
C LEU A 20 16.79 -1.39 9.43
N LEU A 21 17.47 -0.24 9.37
CA LEU A 21 17.04 1.01 10.03
C LEU A 21 15.75 1.57 9.42
N ALA A 22 15.47 1.30 8.14
CA ALA A 22 14.23 1.74 7.52
C ALA A 22 12.97 1.23 8.24
N ILE A 23 13.04 0.07 8.89
CA ILE A 23 11.92 -0.54 9.61
C ILE A 23 11.57 0.26 10.87
N PRO A 24 12.46 0.41 11.88
CA PRO A 24 12.13 1.15 13.09
C PRO A 24 11.87 2.64 12.81
N VAL A 25 12.60 3.26 11.88
CA VAL A 25 12.36 4.65 11.47
C VAL A 25 10.94 4.80 10.91
N SER A 26 10.50 3.90 10.02
CA SER A 26 9.12 3.91 9.49
C SER A 26 8.08 3.79 10.60
N LEU A 27 8.29 2.92 11.59
CA LEU A 27 7.37 2.75 12.72
C LEU A 27 7.29 4.01 13.60
N VAL A 28 8.43 4.64 13.85
CA VAL A 28 8.47 5.91 14.63
C VAL A 28 7.74 7.02 13.87
N LEU A 29 8.03 7.20 12.58
CA LEU A 29 7.39 8.22 11.75
C LEU A 29 5.89 7.99 11.63
N LEU A 30 5.42 6.75 11.49
CA LEU A 30 4.00 6.41 11.51
C LEU A 30 3.32 6.74 12.84
N ARG A 31 4.01 6.51 13.97
CA ARG A 31 3.49 6.92 15.28
C ARG A 31 3.37 8.45 15.40
N MET A 32 4.36 9.18 14.89
CA MET A 32 4.31 10.65 14.85
C MET A 32 3.19 11.15 13.93
N TYR A 33 3.04 10.58 12.75
CA TYR A 33 1.94 10.86 11.82
C TYR A 33 0.58 10.64 12.49
N LYS A 34 0.36 9.48 13.11
CA LYS A 34 -0.89 9.18 13.84
C LYS A 34 -1.19 10.20 14.95
N ARG A 35 -0.16 10.65 15.69
CA ARG A 35 -0.34 11.69 16.72
C ARG A 35 -0.71 13.05 16.10
N ALA A 36 -0.08 13.42 14.98
CA ALA A 36 -0.36 14.67 14.28
C ALA A 36 -1.81 14.72 13.75
N VAL A 37 -2.26 13.63 13.11
CA VAL A 37 -3.64 13.52 12.60
C VAL A 37 -4.66 13.55 13.75
N ARG A 38 -4.43 12.82 14.84
CA ARG A 38 -5.33 12.86 16.01
C ARG A 38 -5.46 14.25 16.62
N ARG A 39 -4.36 15.01 16.72
CA ARG A 39 -4.42 16.40 17.19
C ARG A 39 -5.22 17.30 16.26
N GLY A 40 -5.07 17.12 14.95
CA GLY A 40 -5.87 17.84 13.96
C GLY A 40 -7.37 17.55 14.05
N MET A 41 -7.75 16.28 14.27
CA MET A 41 -9.16 15.90 14.44
C MET A 41 -9.80 16.54 15.66
N SER A 42 -9.08 16.66 16.77
CA SER A 42 -9.59 17.24 18.02
C SER A 42 -9.58 18.78 18.06
N ALA A 43 -9.04 19.45 17.06
CA ALA A 43 -8.86 20.91 17.06
C ALA A 43 -10.13 21.71 16.69
N GLY A 44 -11.23 21.07 16.31
CA GLY A 44 -12.52 21.73 16.01
C GLY A 44 -13.34 21.97 17.28
N ASN A 45 -14.08 23.07 17.34
CA ASN A 45 -15.03 23.33 18.39
C ASN A 45 -16.16 22.29 18.35
N SER A 46 -16.43 21.61 19.46
CA SER A 46 -17.54 20.67 19.60
C SER A 46 -18.87 21.43 19.67
N SER A 47 -19.36 21.90 18.53
CA SER A 47 -20.74 22.34 18.37
C SER A 47 -21.57 21.09 18.03
N ALA A 48 -22.17 20.49 19.04
CA ALA A 48 -23.21 19.49 18.83
C ALA A 48 -24.38 20.21 18.13
N ALA A 49 -24.52 19.98 16.81
CA ALA A 49 -25.68 20.49 16.08
C ALA A 49 -26.91 19.83 16.67
N ALA A 50 -27.79 20.66 17.25
CA ALA A 50 -29.09 20.25 17.72
C ALA A 50 -29.87 19.65 16.55
N VAL A 51 -30.47 18.49 16.77
CA VAL A 51 -31.43 17.88 15.84
C VAL A 51 -32.58 18.86 15.69
N ASP A 52 -32.72 19.45 14.52
CA ASP A 52 -33.76 20.41 14.18
C ASP A 52 -35.12 19.68 14.22
N ASP A 53 -35.97 20.09 15.14
CA ASP A 53 -37.30 19.52 15.37
C ASP A 53 -38.27 20.06 14.31
N ARG A 54 -38.15 19.53 13.06
CA ARG A 54 -38.98 19.97 11.93
C ARG A 54 -40.36 19.33 11.96
N ALA A 55 -41.33 20.15 11.63
CA ALA A 55 -42.78 19.98 11.65
C ALA A 55 -43.29 18.57 11.28
N ARG A 56 -44.27 18.12 12.08
CA ARG A 56 -45.04 16.88 11.91
C ARG A 56 -45.80 16.90 10.59
N SER A 57 -45.34 16.15 9.64
CA SER A 57 -46.04 15.79 8.41
C SER A 57 -46.54 14.34 8.52
N MET A 58 -47.49 13.93 7.67
CA MET A 58 -48.11 12.58 7.64
C MET A 58 -47.10 11.45 7.93
N PRO A 59 -47.52 10.38 8.65
CA PRO A 59 -46.63 9.26 8.94
C PRO A 59 -46.10 8.62 7.62
N PRO A 60 -44.81 8.27 7.56
CA PRO A 60 -44.26 7.59 6.40
C PRO A 60 -44.84 6.18 6.25
N SER A 61 -44.76 5.60 5.04
CA SER A 61 -45.07 4.19 4.77
C SER A 61 -44.29 3.26 5.70
N GLN A 62 -44.77 2.05 5.96
CA GLN A 62 -44.05 1.09 6.80
C GLN A 62 -42.69 0.72 6.19
N LEU A 63 -41.63 0.90 6.96
CA LEU A 63 -40.30 0.48 6.56
C LEU A 63 -40.22 -1.04 6.54
N GLN A 64 -39.92 -1.61 5.36
CA GLN A 64 -39.60 -3.01 5.26
C GLN A 64 -38.11 -3.23 5.61
N VAL A 65 -37.82 -4.30 6.32
CA VAL A 65 -36.45 -4.69 6.69
C VAL A 65 -36.11 -6.00 6.01
N ALA A 66 -35.19 -5.96 5.04
CA ALA A 66 -34.67 -7.16 4.40
C ALA A 66 -33.33 -7.55 5.01
N THR A 67 -33.28 -8.69 5.68
CA THR A 67 -32.03 -9.25 6.16
C THR A 67 -31.44 -10.20 5.11
N VAL A 68 -30.28 -9.84 4.57
CA VAL A 68 -29.56 -10.64 3.59
C VAL A 68 -28.38 -11.34 4.28
N SER A 69 -28.20 -12.62 4.05
CA SER A 69 -27.06 -13.38 4.55
C SER A 69 -26.25 -13.98 3.40
N ALA A 70 -25.02 -14.38 3.68
CA ALA A 70 -24.10 -14.96 2.68
C ALA A 70 -24.61 -16.23 1.98
N GLY A 71 -25.70 -16.83 2.45
CA GLY A 71 -26.31 -18.02 1.86
C GLY A 71 -27.27 -17.75 0.70
N SER A 72 -27.58 -16.50 0.37
CA SER A 72 -28.50 -16.17 -0.75
C SER A 72 -27.82 -16.41 -2.10
N PRO A 73 -28.30 -17.37 -2.91
CA PRO A 73 -27.61 -17.77 -4.15
C PRO A 73 -27.60 -16.69 -5.25
N SER A 74 -28.50 -15.71 -5.17
CA SER A 74 -28.67 -14.69 -6.20
C SER A 74 -27.62 -13.55 -6.18
N LEU A 75 -26.75 -13.48 -5.16
CA LEU A 75 -25.88 -12.33 -4.92
C LEU A 75 -24.40 -12.72 -4.70
N GLN A 76 -23.94 -13.80 -5.32
CA GLN A 76 -22.56 -14.25 -5.15
C GLN A 76 -21.61 -13.48 -6.08
N PHE A 77 -20.62 -12.79 -5.49
CA PHE A 77 -19.47 -12.27 -6.23
C PHE A 77 -18.49 -13.42 -6.51
N ASP A 78 -18.73 -14.15 -7.56
CA ASP A 78 -18.01 -15.36 -7.95
C ASP A 78 -17.50 -15.29 -9.41
N LYS A 79 -17.04 -16.46 -9.93
CA LYS A 79 -16.51 -16.58 -11.29
C LYS A 79 -17.52 -16.24 -12.39
N SER A 80 -18.81 -16.28 -12.12
CA SER A 80 -19.88 -15.93 -13.06
C SER A 80 -20.02 -14.43 -13.23
N THR A 81 -19.66 -13.65 -12.20
CA THR A 81 -19.82 -12.20 -12.18
C THR A 81 -18.79 -11.49 -13.09
N PRO A 82 -19.22 -10.62 -14.03
CA PRO A 82 -18.29 -9.89 -14.91
C PRO A 82 -17.25 -9.08 -14.15
N ALA A 83 -17.63 -8.45 -13.02
CA ALA A 83 -16.73 -7.68 -12.17
C ALA A 83 -15.63 -8.55 -11.54
N TYR A 84 -15.95 -9.77 -11.08
CA TYR A 84 -14.97 -10.72 -10.58
C TYR A 84 -13.98 -11.16 -11.65
N ARG A 85 -14.47 -11.47 -12.88
CA ARG A 85 -13.61 -11.84 -14.00
C ARG A 85 -12.66 -10.71 -14.39
N ALA A 86 -13.16 -9.46 -14.42
CA ALA A 86 -12.35 -8.28 -14.69
C ALA A 86 -11.26 -8.07 -13.62
N ALA A 87 -11.59 -8.27 -12.34
CA ALA A 87 -10.63 -8.21 -11.24
C ALA A 87 -9.54 -9.29 -11.36
N CYS A 88 -9.93 -10.53 -11.62
CA CYS A 88 -8.98 -11.63 -11.87
C CYS A 88 -8.07 -11.34 -13.06
N TYR A 89 -8.63 -10.88 -14.18
CA TYR A 89 -7.85 -10.53 -15.38
C TYR A 89 -6.84 -9.42 -15.07
N SER A 90 -7.26 -8.37 -14.36
CA SER A 90 -6.36 -7.29 -13.95
C SER A 90 -5.21 -7.78 -13.05
N CYS A 91 -5.48 -8.69 -12.11
CA CYS A 91 -4.46 -9.33 -11.28
C CYS A 91 -3.46 -10.13 -12.12
N TRP A 92 -3.94 -10.97 -13.03
CA TRP A 92 -3.07 -11.78 -13.89
C TRP A 92 -2.21 -10.94 -14.81
N ARG A 93 -2.79 -9.93 -15.42
CA ARG A 93 -2.06 -8.97 -16.24
C ARG A 93 -0.95 -8.26 -15.46
N THR A 94 -1.26 -7.81 -14.26
CA THR A 94 -0.27 -7.16 -13.37
C THR A 94 0.84 -8.15 -12.99
N ALA A 95 0.49 -9.40 -12.67
CA ALA A 95 1.47 -10.44 -12.38
C ALA A 95 2.38 -10.74 -13.58
N ALA A 96 1.82 -10.81 -14.79
CA ALA A 96 2.57 -11.04 -16.02
C ALA A 96 3.56 -9.90 -16.33
N VAL A 97 3.15 -8.63 -16.13
CA VAL A 97 4.04 -7.47 -16.29
C VAL A 97 5.22 -7.54 -15.32
N TYR A 98 4.95 -7.84 -14.04
CA TYR A 98 6.03 -7.98 -13.05
C TYR A 98 6.90 -9.21 -13.31
N ALA A 99 6.33 -10.30 -13.84
CA ALA A 99 7.09 -11.48 -14.23
C ALA A 99 8.09 -11.17 -15.37
N ALA A 100 7.62 -10.49 -16.42
CA ALA A 100 8.48 -10.07 -17.53
C ALA A 100 9.58 -9.10 -17.07
N ALA A 101 9.24 -8.14 -16.22
CA ALA A 101 10.21 -7.21 -15.65
C ALA A 101 11.24 -7.92 -14.76
N GLY A 102 10.79 -8.89 -13.94
CA GLY A 102 11.67 -9.71 -13.12
C GLY A 102 12.59 -10.62 -13.93
N ALA A 103 12.11 -11.18 -15.03
CA ALA A 103 12.93 -11.97 -15.95
C ALA A 103 14.06 -11.12 -16.59
N CYS A 104 13.73 -9.87 -16.98
CA CYS A 104 14.73 -8.92 -17.47
C CYS A 104 15.81 -8.61 -16.41
N TYR A 105 15.39 -8.37 -15.16
CA TYR A 105 16.31 -8.19 -14.04
C TYR A 105 17.23 -9.41 -13.86
N ALA A 106 16.66 -10.61 -13.78
CA ALA A 106 17.42 -11.86 -13.58
C ALA A 106 18.40 -12.12 -14.73
N ALA A 107 18.03 -11.80 -15.97
CA ALA A 107 18.90 -11.93 -17.14
C ALA A 107 20.12 -11.01 -17.03
N ILE A 108 19.94 -9.74 -16.63
CA ILE A 108 21.06 -8.78 -16.46
C ILE A 108 21.98 -9.22 -15.34
N MET A 109 21.43 -9.64 -14.19
CA MET A 109 22.24 -10.13 -13.06
C MET A 109 23.02 -11.39 -13.44
N THR A 110 22.39 -12.32 -14.17
CA THR A 110 23.06 -13.54 -14.67
C THR A 110 24.18 -13.20 -15.64
N ALA A 111 23.95 -12.32 -16.61
CA ALA A 111 24.96 -11.88 -17.55
C ALA A 111 26.15 -11.21 -16.84
N ALA A 112 25.89 -10.42 -15.82
CA ALA A 112 26.93 -9.74 -15.06
C ALA A 112 27.89 -10.70 -14.33
N VAL A 113 27.38 -11.85 -13.85
CA VAL A 113 28.27 -12.88 -13.24
C VAL A 113 29.31 -13.35 -14.22
N PHE A 114 28.96 -13.65 -15.48
CA PHE A 114 29.89 -14.09 -16.49
C PHE A 114 30.79 -12.97 -17.03
N LEU A 115 30.31 -11.73 -17.04
CA LEU A 115 31.08 -10.57 -17.48
C LEU A 115 32.09 -10.10 -16.42
N SER A 116 31.74 -10.25 -15.12
CA SER A 116 32.61 -9.84 -14.02
C SER A 116 33.76 -10.79 -13.77
N ASP A 117 33.57 -12.08 -14.08
CA ASP A 117 34.59 -13.12 -13.95
C ASP A 117 34.66 -13.95 -15.24
N ARG A 118 35.56 -13.55 -16.14
CA ARG A 118 35.77 -14.19 -17.44
C ARG A 118 36.38 -15.58 -17.37
N THR A 119 36.85 -16.01 -16.23
CA THR A 119 37.40 -17.36 -16.01
C THR A 119 36.31 -18.41 -15.90
N GLN A 120 35.07 -17.99 -15.70
CA GLN A 120 33.96 -18.89 -15.51
C GLN A 120 33.46 -19.49 -16.82
N SER A 121 33.35 -20.82 -16.83
CA SER A 121 32.79 -21.54 -17.98
C SER A 121 31.32 -21.21 -18.18
N VAL A 122 30.95 -20.88 -19.42
CA VAL A 122 29.54 -20.59 -19.81
C VAL A 122 28.86 -21.92 -20.12
N VAL A 123 28.13 -22.46 -19.14
CA VAL A 123 27.40 -23.72 -19.27
C VAL A 123 25.90 -23.42 -19.08
N LEU A 124 25.04 -23.99 -19.93
CA LEU A 124 23.61 -23.74 -19.93
C LEU A 124 22.97 -23.99 -18.56
N VAL A 125 23.35 -25.06 -17.87
CA VAL A 125 22.81 -25.38 -16.53
C VAL A 125 23.19 -24.32 -15.50
N LYS A 126 24.41 -23.76 -15.58
CA LYS A 126 24.87 -22.68 -14.71
C LYS A 126 24.08 -21.38 -14.98
N ILE A 127 23.86 -21.08 -16.27
CA ILE A 127 22.99 -19.93 -16.67
C ILE A 127 21.58 -20.11 -16.09
N ALA A 128 20.99 -21.29 -16.26
CA ALA A 128 19.65 -21.57 -15.76
C ALA A 128 19.56 -21.46 -14.23
N LEU A 129 20.56 -21.98 -13.52
CA LEU A 129 20.61 -21.91 -12.05
C LEU A 129 20.72 -20.47 -11.55
N LEU A 130 21.64 -19.69 -12.11
CA LEU A 130 21.81 -18.28 -11.74
C LEU A 130 20.57 -17.46 -12.07
N PHE A 131 20.05 -17.62 -13.29
CA PHE A 131 18.82 -16.93 -13.71
C PHE A 131 17.66 -17.25 -12.77
N TRP A 132 17.46 -18.52 -12.42
CA TRP A 132 16.38 -18.93 -11.51
C TRP A 132 16.61 -18.42 -10.09
N THR A 133 17.86 -18.38 -9.63
CA THR A 133 18.24 -17.82 -8.32
C THR A 133 17.93 -16.31 -8.26
N TYR A 134 18.32 -15.55 -9.27
CA TYR A 134 18.04 -14.10 -9.33
C TYR A 134 16.57 -13.78 -9.60
N LEU A 135 15.78 -14.73 -10.10
CA LEU A 135 14.35 -14.59 -10.32
C LEU A 135 13.52 -14.72 -9.02
N TRP A 136 14.12 -15.16 -7.90
CA TRP A 136 13.40 -15.36 -6.63
C TRP A 136 12.47 -14.22 -6.22
N PRO A 137 12.81 -12.92 -6.36
CA PRO A 137 11.92 -11.82 -5.94
C PRO A 137 10.55 -11.84 -6.60
N ILE A 138 10.38 -12.57 -7.70
CA ILE A 138 9.06 -12.72 -8.36
C ILE A 138 8.05 -13.44 -7.45
N VAL A 139 8.52 -14.35 -6.59
CA VAL A 139 7.65 -15.13 -5.72
C VAL A 139 6.97 -14.25 -4.65
N PRO A 140 7.69 -13.49 -3.80
CA PRO A 140 7.05 -12.56 -2.88
C PRO A 140 6.22 -11.49 -3.59
N VAL A 141 6.62 -11.04 -4.78
CA VAL A 141 5.82 -10.12 -5.61
C VAL A 141 4.53 -10.78 -6.09
N ALA A 142 4.60 -12.00 -6.60
CA ALA A 142 3.41 -12.74 -7.02
C ALA A 142 2.47 -13.02 -5.85
N LEU A 143 3.00 -13.35 -4.68
CA LEU A 143 2.20 -13.51 -3.45
C LEU A 143 1.50 -12.21 -3.02
N LEU A 144 2.13 -11.07 -3.28
CA LEU A 144 1.57 -9.75 -3.01
C LEU A 144 0.46 -9.38 -4.00
N VAL A 145 0.67 -9.66 -5.29
CA VAL A 145 -0.25 -9.32 -6.38
C VAL A 145 -1.41 -10.31 -6.47
N ALA A 146 -1.12 -11.62 -6.43
CA ALA A 146 -2.08 -12.71 -6.56
C ALA A 146 -2.82 -13.05 -5.26
N ALA A 147 -3.07 -12.07 -4.40
CA ALA A 147 -3.60 -12.27 -3.04
C ALA A 147 -5.03 -12.88 -2.96
N TYR A 148 -5.66 -13.18 -4.11
CA TYR A 148 -7.06 -13.65 -4.17
C TYR A 148 -7.28 -15.08 -3.68
N ASP A 149 -6.29 -15.98 -3.85
CA ASP A 149 -6.47 -17.39 -3.52
C ASP A 149 -5.25 -17.96 -2.78
N ARG A 150 -5.50 -18.53 -1.59
CA ARG A 150 -4.44 -19.15 -0.77
C ARG A 150 -3.81 -20.35 -1.48
N MET A 151 -4.63 -21.17 -2.17
CA MET A 151 -4.15 -22.35 -2.87
C MET A 151 -3.20 -21.97 -4.02
N ARG A 152 -3.56 -20.96 -4.81
CA ARG A 152 -2.69 -20.46 -5.89
C ARG A 152 -1.37 -19.92 -5.37
N ARG A 153 -1.37 -19.26 -4.21
CA ARG A 153 -0.11 -18.82 -3.58
C ARG A 153 0.80 -19.97 -3.24
N LEU A 154 0.26 -21.04 -2.66
CA LEU A 154 1.02 -22.26 -2.36
C LEU A 154 1.52 -22.94 -3.64
N GLN A 155 0.71 -23.00 -4.69
CA GLN A 155 1.11 -23.53 -6.00
C GLN A 155 2.25 -22.76 -6.63
N LEU A 156 2.22 -21.41 -6.61
CA LEU A 156 3.31 -20.58 -7.15
C LEU A 156 4.61 -20.78 -6.36
N PHE A 157 4.52 -20.83 -5.03
CA PHE A 157 5.66 -21.10 -4.17
C PHE A 157 6.23 -22.49 -4.42
N GLY A 158 5.38 -23.52 -4.46
CA GLY A 158 5.77 -24.90 -4.73
C GLY A 158 6.36 -25.08 -6.13
N ALA A 159 5.78 -24.45 -7.15
CA ALA A 159 6.29 -24.50 -8.52
C ALA A 159 7.69 -23.90 -8.65
N TYR A 160 7.97 -22.76 -7.96
CA TYR A 160 9.31 -22.17 -7.97
C TYR A 160 10.35 -23.14 -7.41
N PHE A 161 10.10 -23.74 -6.24
CA PHE A 161 11.05 -24.66 -5.62
C PHE A 161 11.15 -25.98 -6.36
N LEU A 162 10.07 -26.48 -6.96
CA LEU A 162 10.12 -27.69 -7.78
C LEU A 162 11.05 -27.47 -8.99
N ILE A 163 10.93 -26.35 -9.70
CA ILE A 163 11.80 -26.03 -10.84
C ILE A 163 13.23 -25.83 -10.36
N LEU A 164 13.47 -25.14 -9.24
CA LEU A 164 14.80 -24.98 -8.67
C LEU A 164 15.44 -26.35 -8.36
N LEU A 165 14.72 -27.26 -7.74
CA LEU A 165 15.22 -28.60 -7.43
C LEU A 165 15.53 -29.41 -8.68
N VAL A 166 14.71 -29.30 -9.73
CA VAL A 166 14.98 -29.94 -11.04
C VAL A 166 16.28 -29.40 -11.65
N ILE A 167 16.47 -28.07 -11.67
CA ILE A 167 17.71 -27.45 -12.19
C ILE A 167 18.92 -27.91 -11.38
N ILE A 168 18.82 -27.94 -10.06
CA ILE A 168 19.90 -28.41 -9.17
C ILE A 168 20.19 -29.90 -9.42
N ALA A 169 19.18 -30.75 -9.55
CA ALA A 169 19.37 -32.17 -9.84
C ALA A 169 20.10 -32.40 -11.16
N ILE A 170 19.76 -31.64 -12.21
CA ILE A 170 20.46 -31.69 -13.50
C ILE A 170 21.92 -31.19 -13.35
N ALA A 171 22.14 -30.17 -12.53
CA ALA A 171 23.48 -29.63 -12.28
C ALA A 171 24.39 -30.66 -11.59
N VAL A 172 23.88 -31.32 -10.56
CA VAL A 172 24.59 -32.38 -9.82
C VAL A 172 24.82 -33.61 -10.68
N ALA A 173 23.82 -34.03 -11.47
CA ALA A 173 23.95 -35.17 -12.39
C ALA A 173 25.04 -34.94 -13.47
N ARG A 174 25.20 -33.70 -13.94
CA ARG A 174 26.23 -33.34 -14.94
C ARG A 174 27.63 -33.09 -14.34
N ASN A 175 27.68 -32.76 -13.06
CA ASN A 175 28.92 -32.49 -12.35
C ASN A 175 28.88 -33.04 -10.92
N PRO A 176 29.14 -34.34 -10.72
CA PRO A 176 29.05 -35.02 -9.42
C PRO A 176 29.94 -34.43 -8.32
N GLY A 177 30.97 -33.66 -8.68
CA GLY A 177 31.82 -32.94 -7.73
C GLY A 177 31.12 -31.77 -7.01
N ILE A 178 29.97 -31.34 -7.51
CA ILE A 178 29.19 -30.26 -6.87
C ILE A 178 28.07 -30.87 -6.03
N GLY A 179 28.24 -30.81 -4.71
CA GLY A 179 27.23 -31.33 -3.79
C GLY A 179 25.94 -30.50 -3.80
N LEU A 180 24.78 -31.17 -3.69
CA LEU A 180 23.45 -30.56 -3.56
C LEU A 180 23.42 -29.47 -2.46
N ALA A 181 24.04 -29.75 -1.31
CA ALA A 181 24.08 -28.84 -0.18
C ALA A 181 24.72 -27.51 -0.52
N LYS A 182 25.82 -27.49 -1.28
CA LYS A 182 26.51 -26.24 -1.68
C LYS A 182 25.66 -25.36 -2.59
N LEU A 183 24.87 -25.95 -3.50
CA LEU A 183 23.98 -25.17 -4.39
C LEU A 183 22.78 -24.58 -3.62
N LEU A 184 22.23 -25.32 -2.66
CA LEU A 184 21.18 -24.82 -1.77
C LEU A 184 21.73 -23.73 -0.83
N GLU A 185 22.92 -23.92 -0.27
CA GLU A 185 23.60 -22.93 0.55
C GLU A 185 23.81 -21.62 -0.21
N TYR A 186 24.31 -21.69 -1.44
CA TYR A 186 24.44 -20.52 -2.33
C TYR A 186 23.11 -19.81 -2.51
N TRP A 187 22.02 -20.56 -2.80
CA TRP A 187 20.70 -19.96 -2.96
C TRP A 187 20.23 -19.26 -1.67
N VAL A 188 20.46 -19.88 -0.50
CA VAL A 188 20.10 -19.31 0.81
C VAL A 188 20.90 -18.05 1.11
N ILE A 189 22.20 -18.04 0.85
CA ILE A 189 23.08 -16.88 1.08
C ILE A 189 22.64 -15.71 0.20
N VAL A 190 22.34 -15.94 -1.06
CA VAL A 190 21.98 -14.89 -2.03
C VAL A 190 20.57 -14.34 -1.76
N ASN A 191 19.60 -15.19 -1.39
CA ASN A 191 18.22 -14.82 -1.30
C ASN A 191 17.66 -14.72 0.12
N GLY A 192 18.29 -15.40 1.10
CA GLY A 192 17.82 -15.42 2.49
C GLY A 192 17.78 -14.03 3.14
N PRO A 193 18.91 -13.31 3.23
CA PRO A 193 18.98 -12.01 3.86
C PRO A 193 17.99 -11.00 3.27
N PRO A 194 17.92 -10.78 1.95
CA PRO A 194 16.95 -9.85 1.38
C PRO A 194 15.50 -10.30 1.57
N THR A 195 15.23 -11.61 1.60
CA THR A 195 13.88 -12.14 1.88
C THR A 195 13.43 -11.80 3.30
N ILE A 196 14.30 -11.97 4.29
CA ILE A 196 14.00 -11.60 5.69
C ILE A 196 13.70 -10.09 5.80
N LEU A 197 14.52 -9.25 5.17
CA LEU A 197 14.30 -7.80 5.13
C LEU A 197 12.95 -7.44 4.51
N ILE A 198 12.59 -8.10 3.42
CA ILE A 198 11.34 -7.84 2.72
C ILE A 198 10.13 -8.26 3.53
N MET A 199 10.19 -9.35 4.27
CA MET A 199 9.07 -9.76 5.13
C MET A 199 8.64 -8.64 6.09
N ALA A 200 9.59 -7.83 6.57
CA ALA A 200 9.29 -6.66 7.37
C ALA A 200 8.57 -5.54 6.57
N PHE A 201 8.94 -5.33 5.30
CA PHE A 201 8.26 -4.37 4.41
C PHE A 201 6.89 -4.83 3.92
N LEU A 202 6.59 -6.13 3.98
CA LEU A 202 5.25 -6.65 3.68
C LEU A 202 4.28 -6.46 4.86
N TYR A 203 4.76 -6.08 6.04
CA TYR A 203 3.94 -5.76 7.19
C TYR A 203 3.08 -4.51 6.89
N ARG A 204 1.75 -4.66 7.03
CA ARG A 204 0.76 -3.66 6.58
C ARG A 204 1.06 -2.21 6.97
N PRO A 205 1.36 -1.88 8.23
CA PRO A 205 1.61 -0.51 8.64
C PRO A 205 2.82 0.14 7.97
N ILE A 206 3.86 -0.63 7.67
CA ILE A 206 5.12 -0.13 7.08
C ILE A 206 5.01 -0.01 5.56
N ARG A 207 4.13 -0.78 4.94
CA ARG A 207 4.06 -0.98 3.50
C ARG A 207 3.92 0.31 2.68
N ALA A 208 3.16 1.29 3.17
CA ALA A 208 2.97 2.56 2.46
C ALA A 208 4.13 3.54 2.65
N VAL A 209 4.80 3.48 3.80
CA VAL A 209 5.81 4.44 4.24
C VAL A 209 7.22 3.88 4.07
N GLY A 210 7.41 2.57 4.31
CA GLY A 210 8.70 1.90 4.26
C GLY A 210 9.49 2.13 2.96
N PRO A 211 8.88 2.00 1.77
CA PRO A 211 9.56 2.28 0.50
C PRO A 211 10.14 3.68 0.40
N LEU A 212 9.43 4.69 0.93
CA LEU A 212 9.88 6.08 0.93
C LEU A 212 11.06 6.30 1.88
N VAL A 213 10.95 5.72 3.08
CA VAL A 213 12.03 5.79 4.09
C VAL A 213 13.27 5.04 3.59
N LEU A 214 13.10 3.85 3.00
CA LEU A 214 14.19 3.08 2.42
C LEU A 214 14.91 3.87 1.31
N ALA A 215 14.17 4.44 0.36
CA ALA A 215 14.75 5.23 -0.72
C ALA A 215 15.56 6.42 -0.19
N PHE A 216 15.06 7.09 0.85
CA PHE A 216 15.77 8.20 1.49
C PHE A 216 17.03 7.72 2.21
N LEU A 217 16.95 6.66 3.02
CA LEU A 217 18.10 6.11 3.75
C LEU A 217 19.18 5.59 2.81
N LEU A 218 18.81 4.94 1.71
CA LEU A 218 19.77 4.51 0.69
C LEU A 218 20.46 5.72 0.04
N ALA A 219 19.74 6.78 -0.30
CA ALA A 219 20.32 7.97 -0.88
C ALA A 219 21.36 8.63 0.04
N ILE A 220 21.06 8.78 1.33
CA ILE A 220 22.01 9.35 2.29
C ILE A 220 23.19 8.42 2.61
N SER A 221 22.95 7.10 2.60
CA SER A 221 24.02 6.13 2.83
C SER A 221 25.02 6.09 1.66
N VAL A 222 24.53 6.08 0.43
CA VAL A 222 25.37 6.19 -0.77
C VAL A 222 26.14 7.51 -0.76
N GLY A 223 25.49 8.58 -0.38
CA GLY A 223 26.09 9.91 -0.32
C GLY A 223 27.24 10.01 0.69
N SER A 224 27.06 9.49 1.90
CA SER A 224 28.12 9.48 2.91
C SER A 224 29.34 8.68 2.45
N GLN A 225 29.12 7.55 1.77
CA GLN A 225 30.18 6.75 1.20
C GLN A 225 30.91 7.45 0.04
N ALA A 226 30.16 8.17 -0.80
CA ALA A 226 30.76 8.92 -1.92
C ALA A 226 31.74 10.00 -1.38
N ILE A 227 31.37 10.72 -0.32
CA ILE A 227 32.26 11.72 0.30
C ILE A 227 33.51 11.07 0.88
N LEU A 228 33.36 9.95 1.60
CA LEU A 228 34.51 9.22 2.14
C LEU A 228 35.43 8.70 1.03
N ALA A 229 34.87 8.21 -0.07
CA ALA A 229 35.63 7.73 -1.22
C ALA A 229 36.41 8.87 -1.90
N ILE A 230 35.81 10.06 -2.05
CA ILE A 230 36.48 11.25 -2.58
C ILE A 230 37.60 11.68 -1.65
N ALA A 231 37.36 11.71 -0.34
CA ALA A 231 38.36 12.06 0.64
C ALA A 231 39.57 11.12 0.61
N GLN A 232 39.34 9.81 0.48
CA GLN A 232 40.42 8.80 0.39
C GLN A 232 41.24 8.89 -0.89
N ARG A 233 40.67 9.40 -1.99
CA ARG A 233 41.37 9.55 -3.27
C ARG A 233 42.08 10.88 -3.45
N SER A 234 41.77 11.87 -2.64
CA SER A 234 42.28 13.23 -2.75
C SER A 234 42.98 13.66 -1.47
N ASP A 235 44.30 13.34 -1.37
CA ASP A 235 45.13 13.83 -0.26
C ASP A 235 45.02 15.34 -0.02
N PRO A 236 44.98 16.21 -1.06
CA PRO A 236 44.83 17.65 -0.84
C PRO A 236 43.48 18.00 -0.20
N PHE A 237 42.39 17.30 -0.57
CA PHE A 237 41.07 17.52 0.01
C PHE A 237 41.05 17.08 1.48
N LEU A 238 41.54 15.88 1.77
CA LEU A 238 41.56 15.34 3.12
C LEU A 238 42.40 16.23 4.06
N ARG A 239 43.59 16.69 3.62
CA ARG A 239 44.43 17.61 4.39
C ARG A 239 43.76 18.94 4.66
N ARG A 240 43.07 19.54 3.66
CA ARG A 240 42.31 20.79 3.87
C ARG A 240 41.21 20.63 4.91
N VAL A 241 40.41 19.58 4.81
CA VAL A 241 39.33 19.32 5.77
C VAL A 241 39.88 19.02 7.16
N ALA A 242 40.94 18.21 7.26
CA ALA A 242 41.59 17.91 8.53
C ALA A 242 42.18 19.18 9.19
N ASN A 243 42.94 19.98 8.42
CA ASN A 243 43.53 21.24 8.95
C ASN A 243 42.45 22.23 9.39
N ALA A 244 41.38 22.38 8.63
CA ALA A 244 40.23 23.22 9.02
C ALA A 244 39.56 22.71 10.28
N GLY A 245 39.40 21.40 10.45
CA GLY A 245 38.86 20.79 11.68
C GLY A 245 39.79 20.99 12.90
N PHE A 246 41.08 20.76 12.69
CA PHE A 246 42.09 20.94 13.77
C PHE A 246 42.24 22.38 14.19
N SER A 247 42.11 23.35 13.27
CA SER A 247 42.19 24.77 13.58
C SER A 247 41.07 25.25 14.50
N ILE A 248 39.93 24.56 14.54
CA ILE A 248 38.80 24.82 15.45
C ILE A 248 38.75 23.85 16.64
N GLY A 249 39.84 23.08 16.88
CA GLY A 249 39.98 22.20 18.04
C GLY A 249 39.29 20.84 17.93
N LEU A 250 38.85 20.41 16.73
CA LEU A 250 38.24 19.09 16.53
C LEU A 250 39.29 17.98 16.54
N SER A 251 39.01 16.85 17.17
CA SER A 251 39.80 15.63 17.04
C SER A 251 39.67 15.00 15.66
N ALA A 252 40.61 14.13 15.27
CA ALA A 252 40.54 13.38 14.00
C ALA A 252 39.22 12.58 13.86
N LEU A 253 38.74 11.98 14.94
CA LEU A 253 37.45 11.29 14.97
C LEU A 253 36.28 12.26 14.75
N ALA A 254 36.32 13.44 15.34
CA ALA A 254 35.28 14.45 15.17
C ALA A 254 35.24 14.98 13.72
N VAL A 255 36.41 15.18 13.09
CA VAL A 255 36.52 15.52 11.66
C VAL A 255 35.93 14.43 10.80
N PHE A 256 36.25 13.17 11.06
CA PHE A 256 35.68 12.02 10.30
C PHE A 256 34.17 11.94 10.45
N ILE A 257 33.64 12.06 11.66
CA ILE A 257 32.18 12.08 11.91
C ILE A 257 31.52 13.27 11.18
N SER A 258 32.12 14.47 11.25
CA SER A 258 31.58 15.65 10.56
C SER A 258 31.51 15.49 9.05
N MET A 259 32.49 14.80 8.43
CA MET A 259 32.45 14.46 7.02
C MET A 259 31.28 13.51 6.66
N ILE A 260 31.04 12.48 7.50
CA ILE A 260 29.87 11.60 7.33
C ILE A 260 28.58 12.39 7.44
N VAL A 261 28.45 13.21 8.49
CA VAL A 261 27.24 14.03 8.70
C VAL A 261 27.04 15.01 7.54
N ALA A 262 28.10 15.66 7.08
CA ALA A 262 28.01 16.53 5.89
C ALA A 262 27.52 15.75 4.65
N GLY A 263 28.01 14.53 4.46
CA GLY A 263 27.55 13.63 3.38
C GLY A 263 26.07 13.32 3.50
N VAL A 264 25.62 12.93 4.68
CA VAL A 264 24.22 12.63 4.96
C VAL A 264 23.32 13.84 4.67
N LEU A 265 23.70 15.02 5.15
CA LEU A 265 22.92 16.25 4.95
C LEU A 265 22.91 16.68 3.49
N LEU A 266 24.06 16.68 2.83
CA LEU A 266 24.21 17.10 1.43
C LEU A 266 23.38 16.17 0.50
N PHE A 267 23.56 14.86 0.62
CA PHE A 267 22.85 13.91 -0.24
C PHE A 267 21.40 13.75 0.17
N GLY A 268 21.05 13.92 1.43
CA GLY A 268 19.67 14.01 1.87
C GLY A 268 18.93 15.18 1.21
N ALA A 269 19.57 16.34 1.13
CA ALA A 269 19.00 17.54 0.50
C ALA A 269 19.01 17.46 -1.03
N LEU A 270 20.12 17.03 -1.66
CA LEU A 270 20.30 17.07 -3.12
C LEU A 270 19.73 15.85 -3.85
N VAL A 271 19.67 14.69 -3.21
CA VAL A 271 19.22 13.43 -3.83
C VAL A 271 17.99 12.87 -3.14
N GLY A 272 18.05 12.67 -1.82
CA GLY A 272 16.97 12.03 -1.06
C GLY A 272 15.65 12.80 -1.12
N TRP A 273 15.68 14.08 -0.82
CA TRP A 273 14.47 14.92 -0.84
C TRP A 273 13.88 15.13 -2.24
N PRO A 274 14.66 15.42 -3.30
CA PRO A 274 14.15 15.44 -4.67
C PRO A 274 13.59 14.09 -5.13
N ALA A 275 14.20 12.98 -4.75
CA ALA A 275 13.68 11.64 -5.05
C ALA A 275 12.29 11.41 -4.41
N LEU A 276 12.12 11.76 -3.13
CA LEU A 276 10.82 11.70 -2.45
C LEU A 276 9.78 12.60 -3.14
N ARG A 277 10.17 13.82 -3.54
CA ARG A 277 9.29 14.72 -4.29
C ARG A 277 8.89 14.15 -5.65
N LEU A 278 9.83 13.50 -6.34
CA LEU A 278 9.57 12.87 -7.64
C LEU A 278 8.61 11.68 -7.48
N ILE A 279 8.80 10.85 -6.47
CA ILE A 279 7.91 9.73 -6.15
C ILE A 279 6.50 10.28 -5.84
N GLY A 280 6.37 11.30 -4.98
CA GLY A 280 5.10 11.94 -4.68
C GLY A 280 4.40 12.47 -5.93
N ARG A 281 5.10 13.25 -6.78
CA ARG A 281 4.53 13.77 -8.04
C ARG A 281 4.09 12.67 -9.00
N ARG A 282 4.83 11.56 -9.08
CA ARG A 282 4.45 10.41 -9.92
C ARG A 282 3.26 9.65 -9.34
N TYR A 283 3.17 9.60 -8.02
CA TYR A 283 2.02 9.03 -7.33
C TYR A 283 0.77 9.87 -7.57
N ASP A 284 0.82 11.20 -7.37
CA ASP A 284 -0.30 12.12 -7.61
C ASP A 284 -0.80 12.06 -9.06
N ARG A 285 0.13 11.90 -10.02
CA ARG A 285 -0.20 11.74 -11.45
C ARG A 285 -0.66 10.33 -11.84
N LYS A 286 -0.94 9.45 -10.88
CA LYS A 286 -1.34 8.05 -11.10
C LYS A 286 -0.38 7.24 -11.99
N LYS A 287 0.92 7.55 -11.94
CA LYS A 287 1.97 6.78 -12.60
C LYS A 287 2.57 5.70 -11.70
N LEU A 288 2.25 5.72 -10.41
CA LEU A 288 2.66 4.77 -9.39
C LEU A 288 1.44 4.41 -8.52
N SER A 289 1.36 3.16 -8.09
CA SER A 289 0.40 2.68 -7.09
C SER A 289 1.11 2.32 -5.78
N ASP A 290 0.37 2.18 -4.67
CA ASP A 290 0.91 1.65 -3.41
C ASP A 290 1.59 0.31 -3.59
N GLN A 291 0.98 -0.57 -4.42
CA GLN A 291 1.56 -1.87 -4.71
C GLN A 291 2.85 -1.74 -5.50
N SER A 292 2.89 -0.86 -6.51
CA SER A 292 4.09 -0.66 -7.30
C SER A 292 5.26 -0.13 -6.47
N LEU A 293 5.00 0.78 -5.52
CA LEU A 293 6.01 1.26 -4.59
C LEU A 293 6.58 0.15 -3.71
N THR A 294 5.70 -0.72 -3.19
CA THR A 294 6.13 -1.87 -2.39
C THR A 294 6.94 -2.86 -3.22
N VAL A 295 6.49 -3.16 -4.43
CA VAL A 295 7.19 -4.07 -5.37
C VAL A 295 8.54 -3.49 -5.79
N ASP A 296 8.60 -2.18 -6.07
CA ASP A 296 9.86 -1.50 -6.38
C ASP A 296 10.86 -1.58 -5.21
N ALA A 297 10.38 -1.42 -3.97
CA ALA A 297 11.22 -1.58 -2.78
C ALA A 297 11.76 -3.01 -2.64
N VAL A 298 10.93 -4.01 -2.93
CA VAL A 298 11.36 -5.42 -2.96
C VAL A 298 12.52 -5.60 -3.94
N TRP A 299 12.33 -5.20 -5.21
CA TRP A 299 13.37 -5.34 -6.23
C TRP A 299 14.62 -4.52 -5.92
N LEU A 300 14.47 -3.34 -5.33
CA LEU A 300 15.60 -2.50 -4.95
C LEU A 300 16.46 -3.17 -3.86
N VAL A 301 15.84 -3.75 -2.83
CA VAL A 301 16.57 -4.48 -1.78
C VAL A 301 17.32 -5.66 -2.36
N PHE A 302 16.69 -6.45 -3.23
CA PHE A 302 17.37 -7.55 -3.89
C PHE A 302 18.50 -7.08 -4.80
N ALA A 303 18.26 -6.02 -5.59
CA ALA A 303 19.26 -5.45 -6.49
C ALA A 303 20.54 -5.05 -5.73
N VAL A 304 20.37 -4.43 -4.58
CA VAL A 304 21.49 -4.02 -3.73
C VAL A 304 22.19 -5.24 -3.14
N VAL A 305 21.46 -6.16 -2.49
CA VAL A 305 22.08 -7.31 -1.80
C VAL A 305 22.75 -8.26 -2.79
N GLN A 306 22.09 -8.57 -3.91
CA GLN A 306 22.63 -9.48 -4.91
C GLN A 306 23.81 -8.90 -5.70
N SER A 307 23.97 -7.57 -5.79
CA SER A 307 25.14 -6.95 -6.43
C SER A 307 26.39 -6.92 -5.54
N ILE A 308 26.25 -7.21 -4.25
CA ILE A 308 27.37 -7.26 -3.31
C ILE A 308 28.42 -8.31 -3.75
N ASP A 309 27.94 -9.49 -4.10
CA ASP A 309 28.81 -10.59 -4.54
C ASP A 309 29.63 -10.20 -5.80
N LEU A 310 28.99 -9.52 -6.74
CA LEU A 310 29.67 -9.02 -7.94
C LEU A 310 30.74 -7.96 -7.63
N ALA A 311 30.60 -7.21 -6.55
CA ALA A 311 31.53 -6.17 -6.15
C ALA A 311 32.90 -6.72 -5.73
N PHE A 312 33.01 -8.00 -5.35
CA PHE A 312 34.30 -8.66 -5.08
C PHE A 312 35.16 -8.82 -6.35
N ASN A 313 34.54 -8.89 -7.54
CA ASN A 313 35.24 -8.92 -8.84
C ASN A 313 35.67 -7.52 -9.32
N GLY A 314 35.27 -6.47 -8.59
CA GLY A 314 35.59 -5.07 -8.84
C GLY A 314 34.49 -4.12 -8.38
N PRO A 315 34.85 -2.97 -7.80
CA PRO A 315 33.86 -2.08 -7.15
C PRO A 315 32.80 -1.51 -8.11
N ALA A 316 33.13 -1.42 -9.41
CA ALA A 316 32.17 -0.94 -10.41
C ALA A 316 31.00 -1.91 -10.62
N TRP A 317 31.19 -3.20 -10.36
CA TRP A 317 30.16 -4.21 -10.55
C TRP A 317 28.99 -4.09 -9.56
N ILE A 318 29.15 -3.34 -8.48
CA ILE A 318 28.03 -3.02 -7.58
C ILE A 318 26.92 -2.23 -8.30
N LEU A 319 27.27 -1.47 -9.34
CA LEU A 319 26.30 -0.72 -10.15
C LEU A 319 25.40 -1.63 -10.99
N THR A 320 25.74 -2.91 -11.14
CA THR A 320 24.91 -3.88 -11.86
C THR A 320 23.52 -3.99 -11.26
N GLY A 321 23.41 -4.01 -9.92
CA GLY A 321 22.12 -4.02 -9.26
C GLY A 321 21.25 -2.81 -9.63
N LEU A 322 21.85 -1.62 -9.71
CA LEU A 322 21.16 -0.41 -10.15
C LEU A 322 20.71 -0.51 -11.61
N VAL A 323 21.58 -0.98 -12.51
CA VAL A 323 21.26 -1.17 -13.93
C VAL A 323 20.12 -2.19 -14.09
N ALA A 324 20.18 -3.32 -13.39
CA ALA A 324 19.15 -4.34 -13.41
C ALA A 324 17.81 -3.81 -12.86
N PHE A 325 17.84 -3.00 -11.78
CA PHE A 325 16.65 -2.36 -11.25
C PHE A 325 16.05 -1.33 -12.22
N ILE A 326 16.86 -0.51 -12.88
CA ILE A 326 16.39 0.44 -13.89
C ILE A 326 15.74 -0.29 -15.06
N ALA A 327 16.35 -1.36 -15.54
CA ALA A 327 15.79 -2.18 -16.62
C ALA A 327 14.46 -2.82 -16.20
N TYR A 328 14.39 -3.43 -15.01
CA TYR A 328 13.16 -3.90 -14.40
C TYR A 328 12.08 -2.81 -14.43
N LYS A 329 12.39 -1.61 -13.93
CA LYS A 329 11.45 -0.49 -13.86
C LYS A 329 10.98 -0.02 -15.23
N SER A 330 11.87 -0.03 -16.22
CA SER A 330 11.57 0.34 -17.60
C SER A 330 10.60 -0.67 -18.24
N VAL A 331 10.87 -1.96 -18.10
CA VAL A 331 10.01 -3.04 -18.61
C VAL A 331 8.65 -3.01 -17.92
N ALA A 332 8.60 -2.86 -16.59
CA ALA A 332 7.33 -2.73 -15.85
C ALA A 332 6.52 -1.52 -16.30
N SER A 333 7.17 -0.36 -16.46
CA SER A 333 6.51 0.86 -16.94
C SER A 333 5.95 0.71 -18.35
N LEU A 334 6.71 0.10 -19.26
CA LEU A 334 6.28 -0.17 -20.63
C LEU A 334 5.13 -1.18 -20.64
N GLY A 335 5.24 -2.28 -19.89
CA GLY A 335 4.19 -3.29 -19.77
C GLY A 335 2.87 -2.72 -19.27
N PHE A 336 2.89 -1.86 -18.25
CA PHE A 336 1.68 -1.18 -17.77
C PHE A 336 1.10 -0.18 -18.79
N ARG A 337 1.93 0.52 -19.58
CA ARG A 337 1.46 1.41 -20.64
C ARG A 337 0.76 0.64 -21.76
N LEU A 338 1.36 -0.45 -22.23
CA LEU A 338 0.77 -1.32 -23.25
C LEU A 338 -0.54 -1.94 -22.75
N ALA A 339 -0.56 -2.33 -21.47
CA ALA A 339 -1.76 -2.90 -20.85
C ALA A 339 -2.88 -1.87 -20.59
N ALA A 340 -2.60 -0.58 -20.57
CA ALA A 340 -3.59 0.47 -20.34
C ALA A 340 -4.45 0.79 -21.57
N GLY A 341 -3.95 0.53 -22.78
CA GLY A 341 -4.60 0.91 -24.05
C GLY A 341 -5.93 0.24 -24.37
N ASN A 342 -6.36 -0.76 -23.60
CA ASN A 342 -7.59 -1.54 -23.85
C ASN A 342 -8.54 -1.55 -22.64
N ARG A 343 -8.65 -0.40 -21.94
CA ARG A 343 -9.56 -0.30 -20.79
C ARG A 343 -10.90 0.26 -21.25
N ASP A 344 -11.92 -0.60 -21.26
CA ASP A 344 -13.31 -0.16 -21.32
C ASP A 344 -13.55 0.85 -20.19
N THR A 345 -13.97 2.04 -20.53
CA THR A 345 -14.43 3.08 -19.61
C THR A 345 -15.80 2.69 -19.03
N LYS A 346 -15.86 1.58 -18.27
CA LYS A 346 -17.06 1.27 -17.49
C LYS A 346 -17.24 2.35 -16.43
N ALA A 347 -18.50 2.71 -16.19
CA ALA A 347 -18.83 3.65 -15.12
C ALA A 347 -18.18 3.19 -13.82
N VAL A 348 -17.32 4.05 -13.29
CA VAL A 348 -16.57 3.80 -12.05
C VAL A 348 -17.56 3.91 -10.91
N LYS A 349 -17.61 2.90 -10.04
CA LYS A 349 -18.50 2.89 -8.88
C LYS A 349 -17.78 3.45 -7.66
N THR A 350 -18.42 4.34 -6.93
CA THR A 350 -17.89 4.95 -5.70
C THR A 350 -18.62 4.37 -4.50
N LEU A 351 -17.87 3.72 -3.60
CA LEU A 351 -18.38 3.20 -2.33
C LEU A 351 -18.04 4.17 -1.20
N LEU A 352 -19.06 4.71 -0.52
CA LEU A 352 -18.85 5.37 0.76
C LEU A 352 -18.87 4.32 1.88
N LEU A 353 -17.83 4.32 2.71
CA LEU A 353 -17.76 3.49 3.91
C LEU A 353 -17.93 4.36 5.16
N LEU A 354 -19.06 4.20 5.84
CA LEU A 354 -19.32 4.73 7.18
C LEU A 354 -19.19 3.60 8.21
N ARG A 355 -18.75 3.90 9.43
CA ARG A 355 -18.49 2.85 10.41
C ARG A 355 -18.47 3.34 11.84
N VAL A 356 -18.78 2.43 12.76
CA VAL A 356 -18.53 2.65 14.18
C VAL A 356 -17.04 2.77 14.44
N PHE A 357 -16.59 3.91 14.97
CA PHE A 357 -15.23 4.08 15.43
C PHE A 357 -14.99 3.25 16.69
N ALA A 358 -13.79 2.69 16.86
CA ALA A 358 -13.35 1.91 18.04
C ALA A 358 -13.31 0.37 17.90
N LEU A 359 -13.63 -0.19 16.74
CA LEU A 359 -13.48 -1.63 16.48
C LEU A 359 -12.02 -2.10 16.32
N GLY A 360 -11.06 -1.18 16.23
CA GLY A 360 -9.62 -1.45 16.18
C GLY A 360 -9.22 -2.46 15.08
N LYS A 361 -8.44 -3.48 15.45
CA LYS A 361 -7.94 -4.51 14.50
C LYS A 361 -9.05 -5.27 13.76
N ARG A 362 -10.22 -5.40 14.35
CA ARG A 362 -11.36 -6.12 13.75
C ARG A 362 -11.90 -5.37 12.53
N SER A 363 -12.02 -4.05 12.64
CA SER A 363 -12.41 -3.17 11.53
C SER A 363 -11.34 -3.18 10.44
N GLU A 364 -10.07 -3.09 10.83
CA GLU A 364 -8.93 -3.11 9.91
C GLU A 364 -8.87 -4.41 9.08
N THR A 365 -9.08 -5.56 9.72
CA THR A 365 -9.07 -6.86 9.04
C THR A 365 -10.21 -6.99 8.04
N PHE A 366 -11.41 -6.60 8.43
CA PHE A 366 -12.58 -6.61 7.57
C PHE A 366 -12.41 -5.66 6.38
N PHE A 367 -12.01 -4.42 6.65
CA PHE A 367 -11.75 -3.41 5.63
C PHE A 367 -10.70 -3.89 4.62
N GLY A 368 -9.62 -4.52 5.11
CA GLY A 368 -8.60 -5.09 4.23
C GLY A 368 -9.13 -6.17 3.28
N LYS A 369 -10.12 -6.99 3.72
CA LYS A 369 -10.78 -7.98 2.87
C LYS A 369 -11.76 -7.32 1.88
N LEU A 370 -12.55 -6.36 2.34
CA LEU A 370 -13.47 -5.60 1.50
C LEU A 370 -12.71 -4.85 0.39
N ARG A 371 -11.67 -4.10 0.76
CA ARG A 371 -10.79 -3.39 -0.18
C ARG A 371 -10.25 -4.32 -1.27
N LYS A 372 -9.78 -5.49 -0.88
CA LYS A 372 -9.20 -6.49 -1.80
C LYS A 372 -10.15 -6.84 -2.95
N HIS A 373 -11.46 -6.91 -2.70
CA HIS A 373 -12.45 -7.26 -3.71
C HIS A 373 -13.02 -6.03 -4.44
N TRP A 374 -13.25 -4.92 -3.73
CA TRP A 374 -13.85 -3.72 -4.30
C TRP A 374 -12.91 -2.91 -5.19
N GLN A 375 -11.62 -2.85 -4.87
CA GLN A 375 -10.63 -1.96 -5.50
C GLN A 375 -10.46 -2.11 -7.02
N TYR A 376 -11.00 -3.15 -7.64
CA TYR A 376 -11.00 -3.34 -9.09
C TYR A 376 -12.32 -2.92 -9.75
N THR A 377 -13.30 -2.56 -8.97
CA THR A 377 -14.63 -2.14 -9.42
C THR A 377 -14.79 -0.63 -9.35
N GLY A 378 -14.23 -0.04 -8.29
CA GLY A 378 -14.33 1.39 -8.06
C GLY A 378 -13.54 1.89 -6.87
N GLY A 379 -13.63 3.21 -6.62
CA GLY A 379 -13.03 3.87 -5.48
C GLY A 379 -13.77 3.57 -4.17
N ILE A 380 -13.04 3.71 -3.06
CA ILE A 380 -13.63 3.74 -1.72
C ILE A 380 -13.39 5.13 -1.15
N VAL A 381 -14.45 5.76 -0.67
CA VAL A 381 -14.40 7.05 0.00
C VAL A 381 -14.78 6.84 1.47
N MET A 382 -14.08 7.48 2.37
CA MET A 382 -14.37 7.36 3.81
C MET A 382 -13.92 8.60 4.58
N ILE A 383 -14.52 8.83 5.74
CA ILE A 383 -14.02 9.79 6.70
C ILE A 383 -12.93 9.12 7.52
N ALA A 384 -11.78 9.76 7.59
CA ALA A 384 -10.63 9.26 8.34
C ALA A 384 -10.96 9.18 9.84
N GLY A 385 -10.77 8.02 10.43
CA GLY A 385 -10.93 7.81 11.85
C GLY A 385 -9.60 7.49 12.54
N PRO A 386 -9.45 7.81 13.83
CA PRO A 386 -8.20 7.65 14.57
C PRO A 386 -7.71 6.20 14.69
N ASP A 387 -8.57 5.24 14.39
CA ASP A 387 -8.31 3.80 14.46
C ASP A 387 -7.68 3.24 13.17
N LEU A 388 -8.02 3.77 11.98
CA LEU A 388 -7.47 3.30 10.70
C LEU A 388 -6.35 4.18 10.12
N VAL A 389 -6.05 5.34 10.68
CA VAL A 389 -5.06 6.32 10.16
C VAL A 389 -3.71 5.70 9.76
N THR A 390 -3.30 4.61 10.39
CA THR A 390 -2.04 3.93 10.03
C THR A 390 -2.22 2.79 9.04
N ALA A 391 -3.45 2.29 8.87
CA ALA A 391 -3.77 1.18 7.96
C ALA A 391 -4.08 1.65 6.55
N THR A 392 -4.50 2.90 6.42
CA THR A 392 -4.97 3.52 5.18
C THR A 392 -4.06 4.64 4.67
N VAL A 393 -3.00 5.02 5.43
CA VAL A 393 -2.07 6.09 5.04
C VAL A 393 -1.58 5.93 3.61
N GLU A 394 -1.73 7.00 2.82
CA GLU A 394 -1.22 7.05 1.46
C GLU A 394 0.15 7.78 1.37
N PRO A 395 1.00 7.45 0.38
CA PRO A 395 2.31 8.06 0.24
C PRO A 395 2.32 9.58 0.19
N HIS A 396 1.33 10.22 -0.45
CA HIS A 396 1.25 11.67 -0.53
C HIS A 396 0.90 12.33 0.82
N GLU A 397 0.01 11.73 1.61
CA GLU A 397 -0.36 12.18 2.95
C GLU A 397 0.86 12.14 3.88
N PHE A 398 1.63 11.07 3.79
CA PHE A 398 2.86 10.94 4.55
C PHE A 398 3.92 11.97 4.13
N LEU A 399 4.07 12.24 2.83
CA LEU A 399 4.96 13.28 2.34
C LEU A 399 4.54 14.68 2.79
N ASP A 400 3.24 14.97 2.85
CA ASP A 400 2.73 16.24 3.39
C ASP A 400 2.96 16.35 4.90
N PHE A 401 2.84 15.24 5.63
CA PHE A 401 3.24 15.21 7.04
C PHE A 401 4.72 15.53 7.22
N LEU A 402 5.62 14.92 6.44
CA LEU A 402 7.07 15.21 6.49
C LEU A 402 7.40 16.68 6.14
N ARG A 403 6.55 17.34 5.36
CA ARG A 403 6.66 18.77 5.01
C ARG A 403 6.02 19.71 6.03
N GLY A 404 5.45 19.20 7.12
CA GLY A 404 4.71 19.99 8.10
C GLY A 404 3.37 20.55 7.56
N LYS A 405 2.82 19.98 6.49
CA LYS A 405 1.60 20.45 5.82
C LYS A 405 0.36 19.60 6.13
N THR A 406 0.38 18.83 7.19
CA THR A 406 -0.74 17.94 7.57
C THR A 406 -2.07 18.69 7.71
N ALA A 407 -2.04 19.95 8.19
CA ALA A 407 -3.25 20.77 8.30
C ALA A 407 -3.98 20.98 6.96
N ARG A 408 -3.28 20.93 5.82
CA ARG A 408 -3.89 21.07 4.50
C ARG A 408 -4.73 19.85 4.08
N GLN A 409 -4.58 18.73 4.79
CA GLN A 409 -5.33 17.51 4.52
C GLN A 409 -6.71 17.55 5.18
N PHE A 410 -6.93 18.46 6.16
CA PHE A 410 -8.20 18.60 6.83
C PHE A 410 -9.18 19.42 6.01
N VAL A 411 -10.44 19.00 6.03
CA VAL A 411 -11.56 19.74 5.44
C VAL A 411 -11.90 20.92 6.35
N SER A 412 -11.85 22.12 5.77
CA SER A 412 -12.14 23.35 6.51
C SER A 412 -13.56 23.89 6.25
N ASN A 413 -14.12 23.63 5.05
CA ASN A 413 -15.43 24.13 4.64
C ASN A 413 -16.03 23.32 3.48
N ALA A 414 -17.26 23.65 3.09
CA ALA A 414 -18.00 22.98 2.01
C ALA A 414 -17.28 23.06 0.65
N ALA A 415 -16.65 24.18 0.34
CA ALA A 415 -15.92 24.34 -0.91
C ALA A 415 -14.69 23.42 -0.98
N ASP A 416 -14.06 23.12 0.16
CA ASP A 416 -12.99 22.14 0.24
C ASP A 416 -13.47 20.72 -0.06
N VAL A 417 -14.67 20.35 0.40
CA VAL A 417 -15.27 19.06 0.09
C VAL A 417 -15.51 18.94 -1.41
N GLU A 418 -16.17 19.92 -2.01
CA GLU A 418 -16.50 19.92 -3.44
C GLU A 418 -15.22 19.87 -4.31
N ARG A 419 -14.21 20.64 -3.96
CA ARG A 419 -12.92 20.61 -4.65
C ARG A 419 -12.27 19.23 -4.58
N ARG A 420 -12.33 18.54 -3.43
CA ARG A 420 -11.78 17.20 -3.27
C ARG A 420 -12.63 16.16 -3.97
N LEU A 421 -13.96 16.27 -3.94
CA LEU A 421 -14.86 15.41 -4.68
C LEU A 421 -14.62 15.51 -6.19
N SER A 422 -14.48 16.72 -6.73
CA SER A 422 -14.16 16.92 -8.14
C SER A 422 -12.76 16.43 -8.52
N ALA A 423 -11.82 16.40 -7.57
CA ALA A 423 -10.48 15.86 -7.75
C ALA A 423 -10.40 14.34 -7.52
N LEU A 424 -11.49 13.70 -7.06
CA LEU A 424 -11.56 12.24 -6.96
C LEU A 424 -11.32 11.64 -8.35
N ALA A 425 -10.20 10.98 -8.49
CA ALA A 425 -9.82 10.45 -9.78
C ALA A 425 -10.61 9.18 -10.10
N ASN A 426 -11.51 9.28 -11.04
CA ASN A 426 -12.31 8.17 -11.57
C ASN A 426 -11.51 7.19 -12.46
N THR A 427 -10.18 7.25 -12.42
CA THR A 427 -9.31 6.37 -13.19
C THR A 427 -8.48 5.48 -12.26
N PRO A 428 -8.31 4.20 -12.57
CA PRO A 428 -7.49 3.31 -11.77
C PRO A 428 -5.99 3.62 -11.91
N ASP A 429 -5.20 3.17 -10.96
CA ASP A 429 -3.75 3.14 -11.02
C ASP A 429 -3.24 2.19 -12.14
N PRO A 430 -1.94 2.19 -12.50
CA PRO A 430 -1.40 1.35 -13.57
C PRO A 430 -1.67 -0.15 -13.39
N ASP A 431 -1.77 -0.61 -12.16
CA ASP A 431 -2.10 -2.01 -11.80
C ASP A 431 -3.60 -2.33 -11.87
N GLY A 432 -4.44 -1.37 -12.26
CA GLY A 432 -5.89 -1.56 -12.43
C GLY A 432 -6.70 -1.39 -11.16
N ARG A 433 -6.10 -0.95 -10.06
CA ARG A 433 -6.78 -0.74 -8.79
C ARG A 433 -7.18 0.71 -8.60
N TYR A 434 -8.35 0.93 -8.01
CA TYR A 434 -8.79 2.23 -7.55
C TYR A 434 -8.27 2.51 -6.13
N ARG A 435 -8.04 3.78 -5.85
CA ARG A 435 -7.54 4.23 -4.55
C ARG A 435 -8.65 4.34 -3.52
N ILE A 436 -8.23 4.40 -2.27
CA ILE A 436 -9.08 4.83 -1.14
C ILE A 436 -8.85 6.33 -0.98
N SER A 437 -9.92 7.08 -0.87
CA SER A 437 -9.85 8.52 -0.61
C SER A 437 -10.35 8.81 0.79
N GLU A 438 -9.46 9.24 1.68
CA GLU A 438 -9.79 9.61 3.05
C GLU A 438 -10.01 11.11 3.16
N PHE A 439 -11.09 11.48 3.83
CA PHE A 439 -11.39 12.86 4.19
C PHE A 439 -11.08 13.07 5.66
N PHE A 440 -10.05 13.86 5.94
CA PHE A 440 -9.70 14.25 7.30
C PHE A 440 -10.60 15.41 7.70
N CYS A 441 -11.39 15.21 8.75
CA CYS A 441 -12.33 16.20 9.23
C CYS A 441 -11.97 16.63 10.66
N HIS A 442 -12.28 17.89 10.98
CA HIS A 442 -12.35 18.37 12.34
C HIS A 442 -13.70 17.98 12.97
N ASN A 443 -13.82 18.14 14.27
CA ASN A 443 -15.05 17.80 15.00
C ASN A 443 -16.29 18.58 14.53
N ASP A 444 -16.12 19.70 13.89
CA ASP A 444 -17.19 20.58 13.37
C ASP A 444 -17.47 20.40 11.87
N THR A 445 -16.58 19.75 11.11
CA THR A 445 -16.73 19.63 9.66
C THR A 445 -17.15 18.24 9.18
N TRP A 446 -17.09 17.20 10.03
CA TRP A 446 -17.34 15.82 9.62
C TRP A 446 -18.79 15.56 9.18
N GLN A 447 -19.78 16.20 9.84
CA GLN A 447 -21.20 16.04 9.52
C GLN A 447 -21.49 16.50 8.09
N MET A 448 -21.14 17.73 7.78
CA MET A 448 -21.28 18.32 6.44
C MET A 448 -20.53 17.48 5.39
N THR A 449 -19.33 17.01 5.73
CA THR A 449 -18.53 16.16 4.82
C THR A 449 -19.24 14.85 4.55
N MET A 450 -19.76 14.19 5.59
CA MET A 450 -20.49 12.93 5.49
C MET A 450 -21.71 13.06 4.57
N GLU A 451 -22.51 14.09 4.74
CA GLU A 451 -23.71 14.33 3.93
C GLU A 451 -23.37 14.49 2.43
N ARG A 452 -22.33 15.26 2.11
CA ARG A 452 -21.89 15.46 0.73
C ARG A 452 -21.29 14.18 0.12
N LEU A 453 -20.51 13.44 0.89
CA LEU A 453 -19.98 12.15 0.46
C LEU A 453 -21.11 11.14 0.20
N ALA A 454 -22.12 11.08 1.07
CA ALA A 454 -23.26 10.19 0.90
C ALA A 454 -24.07 10.54 -0.35
N ALA A 455 -24.31 11.82 -0.61
CA ALA A 455 -25.03 12.27 -1.80
C ALA A 455 -24.27 11.95 -3.10
N SER A 456 -22.94 12.06 -3.10
CA SER A 456 -22.09 11.87 -4.30
C SER A 456 -21.66 10.43 -4.57
N SER A 457 -21.86 9.49 -3.64
CA SER A 457 -21.44 8.09 -3.77
C SER A 457 -22.51 7.24 -4.43
N ASP A 458 -22.12 6.24 -5.25
CA ASP A 458 -23.05 5.32 -5.91
C ASP A 458 -23.70 4.34 -4.92
N VAL A 459 -22.94 3.90 -3.91
CA VAL A 459 -23.41 3.00 -2.87
C VAL A 459 -22.80 3.36 -1.52
N VAL A 460 -23.56 3.19 -0.46
CA VAL A 460 -23.12 3.44 0.92
C VAL A 460 -23.14 2.13 1.70
N LEU A 461 -22.03 1.82 2.35
CA LEU A 461 -21.94 0.75 3.34
C LEU A 461 -21.79 1.38 4.71
N MET A 462 -22.79 1.20 5.57
CA MET A 462 -22.73 1.61 6.97
C MET A 462 -22.43 0.40 7.86
N ASP A 463 -21.24 0.36 8.43
CA ASP A 463 -20.79 -0.70 9.33
C ASP A 463 -21.29 -0.43 10.75
N LEU A 464 -22.36 -1.14 11.14
CA LEU A 464 -23.02 -1.06 12.44
C LEU A 464 -22.59 -2.18 13.41
N ARG A 465 -21.51 -2.87 13.14
CA ARG A 465 -20.95 -3.86 14.08
C ARG A 465 -20.54 -3.15 15.38
N SER A 466 -20.91 -3.73 16.51
CA SER A 466 -20.78 -3.13 17.86
C SER A 466 -21.51 -1.79 18.04
N PHE A 467 -22.52 -1.50 17.21
CA PHE A 467 -23.40 -0.35 17.39
C PHE A 467 -24.16 -0.47 18.72
N SER A 468 -24.20 0.61 19.49
CA SER A 468 -24.76 0.68 20.83
C SER A 468 -25.11 2.13 21.18
N PRO A 469 -25.82 2.40 22.30
CA PRO A 469 -26.18 3.77 22.75
C PRO A 469 -24.98 4.73 22.88
N LYS A 470 -23.76 4.21 22.99
CA LYS A 470 -22.54 5.02 23.10
C LYS A 470 -22.12 5.67 21.77
N ASN A 471 -22.67 5.22 20.64
CA ASN A 471 -22.26 5.63 19.30
C ASN A 471 -23.16 6.73 18.72
N GLN A 472 -23.28 7.87 19.41
CA GLN A 472 -24.18 8.97 19.01
C GLN A 472 -23.88 9.54 17.60
N GLY A 473 -22.59 9.58 17.18
CA GLY A 473 -22.23 9.96 15.82
C GLY A 473 -22.86 9.04 14.77
N CYS A 474 -22.87 7.72 15.02
CA CYS A 474 -23.49 6.77 14.10
C CYS A 474 -25.02 6.87 14.09
N VAL A 475 -25.64 7.29 15.21
CA VAL A 475 -27.09 7.60 15.24
C VAL A 475 -27.39 8.77 14.31
N TYR A 476 -26.56 9.82 14.33
CA TYR A 476 -26.68 10.94 13.41
C TYR A 476 -26.50 10.49 11.95
N GLU A 477 -25.43 9.76 11.64
CA GLU A 477 -25.16 9.23 10.30
C GLU A 477 -26.33 8.39 9.79
N LEU A 478 -26.86 7.50 10.63
CA LEU A 478 -28.03 6.66 10.32
C LEU A 478 -29.26 7.51 9.98
N GLY A 479 -29.54 8.55 10.77
CA GLY A 479 -30.65 9.48 10.53
C GLY A 479 -30.52 10.22 9.20
N ARG A 480 -29.31 10.69 8.87
CA ARG A 480 -29.06 11.39 7.60
C ARG A 480 -29.13 10.46 6.39
N LEU A 481 -28.70 9.19 6.52
CA LEU A 481 -28.86 8.19 5.46
C LEU A 481 -30.33 7.85 5.23
N LEU A 482 -31.11 7.62 6.29
CA LEU A 482 -32.54 7.31 6.20
C LEU A 482 -33.32 8.49 5.59
N ASP A 483 -32.97 9.72 5.91
CA ASP A 483 -33.70 10.91 5.46
C ASP A 483 -33.26 11.40 4.07
N GLY A 484 -31.96 11.38 3.76
CA GLY A 484 -31.41 12.07 2.59
C GLY A 484 -30.97 11.18 1.44
N ILE A 485 -30.85 9.86 1.62
CA ILE A 485 -30.31 8.94 0.62
C ILE A 485 -31.31 7.84 0.28
N ASP A 486 -31.48 7.52 -1.00
CA ASP A 486 -32.30 6.39 -1.43
C ASP A 486 -31.79 5.09 -0.80
N LEU A 487 -32.65 4.39 -0.04
CA LEU A 487 -32.31 3.15 0.66
C LEU A 487 -31.85 2.02 -0.27
N ASN A 488 -32.21 2.06 -1.56
CA ASN A 488 -31.72 1.11 -2.53
C ASN A 488 -30.20 1.18 -2.71
N ARG A 489 -29.58 2.32 -2.38
CA ARG A 489 -28.12 2.56 -2.43
C ARG A 489 -27.43 2.32 -1.09
N VAL A 490 -28.16 1.98 -0.02
CA VAL A 490 -27.60 1.83 1.32
C VAL A 490 -27.64 0.38 1.77
N VAL A 491 -26.50 -0.10 2.30
CA VAL A 491 -26.39 -1.43 2.92
C VAL A 491 -25.88 -1.25 4.36
N PHE A 492 -26.62 -1.79 5.30
CA PHE A 492 -26.27 -1.79 6.72
C PHE A 492 -25.60 -3.11 7.11
N LEU A 493 -24.38 -3.06 7.61
CA LEU A 493 -23.63 -4.24 8.03
C LEU A 493 -23.81 -4.45 9.54
N VAL A 494 -24.28 -5.63 9.93
CA VAL A 494 -24.52 -6.00 11.34
C VAL A 494 -23.87 -7.35 11.67
N ASP A 495 -23.63 -7.60 12.94
CA ASP A 495 -23.17 -8.90 13.46
C ASP A 495 -23.69 -9.18 14.87
N SER A 496 -23.23 -10.26 15.48
CA SER A 496 -23.63 -10.66 16.84
C SER A 496 -23.24 -9.66 17.94
N THR A 497 -22.40 -8.67 17.65
CA THR A 497 -21.99 -7.62 18.61
C THR A 497 -22.83 -6.35 18.49
N THR A 498 -23.70 -6.27 17.48
CA THR A 498 -24.65 -5.18 17.30
C THR A 498 -25.78 -5.30 18.34
N ASP A 499 -26.09 -4.21 19.04
CA ASP A 499 -27.30 -4.16 19.87
C ASP A 499 -28.53 -4.03 18.96
N HIS A 500 -29.12 -5.17 18.61
CA HIS A 500 -30.23 -5.25 17.68
C HIS A 500 -31.50 -4.55 18.20
N ASN A 501 -31.72 -4.57 19.53
CA ASN A 501 -32.89 -3.91 20.12
C ASN A 501 -32.76 -2.39 20.03
N PHE A 502 -31.59 -1.89 20.40
CA PHE A 502 -31.29 -0.46 20.28
C PHE A 502 -31.30 -0.01 18.81
N LEU A 503 -30.76 -0.80 17.89
CA LEU A 503 -30.76 -0.50 16.46
C LEU A 503 -32.20 -0.42 15.93
N ALA A 504 -33.06 -1.40 16.23
CA ALA A 504 -34.45 -1.41 15.78
C ALA A 504 -35.23 -0.19 16.32
N ALA A 505 -35.11 0.11 17.62
CA ALA A 505 -35.73 1.27 18.21
C ALA A 505 -35.25 2.60 17.61
N THR A 506 -33.92 2.69 17.34
CA THR A 506 -33.31 3.87 16.72
C THR A 506 -33.81 4.07 15.30
N VAL A 507 -33.76 3.01 14.46
CA VAL A 507 -34.26 3.08 13.08
C VAL A 507 -35.71 3.47 13.02
N GLN A 508 -36.57 2.86 13.87
CA GLN A 508 -37.97 3.18 13.93
C GLN A 508 -38.22 4.63 14.36
N GLY A 509 -37.51 5.11 15.39
CA GLY A 509 -37.63 6.49 15.85
C GLY A 509 -37.16 7.53 14.83
N LEU A 510 -36.10 7.24 14.09
CA LEU A 510 -35.62 8.11 13.01
C LEU A 510 -36.54 8.07 11.79
N TRP A 511 -37.10 6.90 11.46
CA TRP A 511 -38.04 6.74 10.35
C TRP A 511 -39.29 7.58 10.53
N GLN A 512 -39.82 7.67 11.75
CA GLN A 512 -40.97 8.51 12.06
C GLN A 512 -40.69 10.01 11.93
N LYS A 513 -39.41 10.41 11.93
CA LYS A 513 -38.98 11.81 11.87
C LYS A 513 -38.47 12.24 10.50
N LEU A 514 -38.71 11.43 9.44
CA LEU A 514 -38.28 11.77 8.09
C LEU A 514 -38.83 13.10 7.62
N SER A 515 -38.01 13.88 6.95
CA SER A 515 -38.42 15.15 6.34
C SER A 515 -39.45 14.96 5.22
N ALA A 516 -40.20 16.01 4.91
CA ALA A 516 -41.17 15.97 3.80
C ALA A 516 -40.51 15.71 2.44
N ASP A 517 -39.26 16.15 2.29
CA ASP A 517 -38.48 16.05 1.05
C ASP A 517 -37.67 14.74 0.94
N SER A 518 -37.77 13.87 1.94
CA SER A 518 -37.04 12.59 1.94
C SER A 518 -37.39 11.75 0.71
N PRO A 519 -36.40 11.24 -0.04
CA PRO A 519 -36.64 10.34 -1.17
C PRO A 519 -37.35 9.05 -0.72
N ASN A 520 -37.08 8.59 0.49
CA ASN A 520 -37.63 7.35 1.04
C ASN A 520 -39.08 7.48 1.50
N ARG A 521 -39.59 8.70 1.66
CA ARG A 521 -40.99 8.96 1.98
C ARG A 521 -41.89 8.81 0.75
N ARG A 522 -41.33 9.03 -0.43
CA ARG A 522 -42.03 8.91 -1.73
C ARG A 522 -42.07 7.48 -2.23
N ASP A 523 -41.22 6.61 -1.69
CA ASP A 523 -41.18 5.20 -2.06
C ASP A 523 -42.42 4.48 -1.51
N SER A 524 -43.12 3.73 -2.36
CA SER A 524 -44.29 2.93 -2.00
C SER A 524 -43.93 1.72 -1.12
N SER A 525 -42.73 1.23 -1.18
CA SER A 525 -42.23 0.07 -0.42
C SER A 525 -40.76 0.20 -0.03
N PRO A 526 -40.47 1.19 0.87
CA PRO A 526 -39.09 1.47 1.27
C PRO A 526 -38.47 0.27 2.00
N CYS A 527 -37.31 -0.19 1.56
CA CYS A 527 -36.67 -1.39 2.09
C CYS A 527 -35.25 -1.10 2.56
N ALA A 528 -35.02 -1.22 3.87
CA ALA A 528 -33.67 -1.16 4.45
C ALA A 528 -32.99 -2.52 4.36
N ARG A 529 -31.82 -2.57 3.72
CA ARG A 529 -31.05 -3.80 3.51
C ARG A 529 -30.01 -3.99 4.60
N PHE A 530 -30.19 -5.01 5.42
CA PHE A 530 -29.25 -5.40 6.46
C PHE A 530 -28.46 -6.64 6.02
N PHE A 531 -27.15 -6.56 6.01
CA PHE A 531 -26.26 -7.69 5.74
C PHE A 531 -25.68 -8.23 7.05
N SER A 532 -26.02 -9.46 7.41
CA SER A 532 -25.57 -10.09 8.65
C SER A 532 -24.30 -10.91 8.40
N VAL A 533 -23.22 -10.58 9.14
CA VAL A 533 -21.92 -11.26 9.07
C VAL A 533 -21.72 -12.09 10.34
N LYS A 534 -21.34 -13.36 10.17
CA LYS A 534 -21.08 -14.31 11.28
C LYS A 534 -19.58 -14.50 11.55
N SER A 535 -18.82 -14.88 10.53
CA SER A 535 -17.41 -15.27 10.66
C SER A 535 -16.42 -14.24 10.07
N GLN A 536 -16.89 -13.27 9.30
CA GLN A 536 -16.07 -12.33 8.53
C GLN A 536 -15.05 -13.05 7.61
N ASP A 537 -15.39 -14.23 7.15
CA ASP A 537 -14.57 -14.98 6.22
C ASP A 537 -14.59 -14.37 4.80
N GLU A 538 -13.79 -14.94 3.90
CA GLU A 538 -13.67 -14.45 2.53
C GLU A 538 -14.97 -14.65 1.72
N ARG A 539 -15.81 -15.63 2.09
CA ARG A 539 -17.08 -15.91 1.41
C ARG A 539 -18.10 -14.84 1.76
N GLU A 540 -18.24 -14.51 3.04
CA GLU A 540 -19.15 -13.47 3.52
C GLU A 540 -18.80 -12.10 2.93
N VAL A 541 -17.50 -11.76 2.90
CA VAL A 541 -17.07 -10.49 2.30
C VAL A 541 -17.35 -10.44 0.79
N ARG A 542 -17.17 -11.56 0.08
CA ARG A 542 -17.54 -11.62 -1.35
C ARG A 542 -19.04 -11.50 -1.56
N ALA A 543 -19.85 -12.13 -0.74
CA ALA A 543 -21.31 -11.99 -0.80
C ALA A 543 -21.72 -10.52 -0.55
N LEU A 544 -21.12 -9.85 0.44
CA LEU A 544 -21.35 -8.42 0.68
C LEU A 544 -20.99 -7.58 -0.54
N VAL A 545 -19.84 -7.83 -1.19
CA VAL A 545 -19.46 -7.11 -2.42
C VAL A 545 -20.50 -7.32 -3.52
N GLY A 546 -21.06 -8.53 -3.65
CA GLY A 546 -22.15 -8.81 -4.57
C GLY A 546 -23.40 -7.97 -4.29
N VAL A 547 -23.79 -7.87 -3.01
CA VAL A 547 -24.91 -7.03 -2.58
C VAL A 547 -24.65 -5.55 -2.89
N LEU A 548 -23.45 -5.04 -2.56
CA LEU A 548 -23.08 -3.65 -2.83
C LEU A 548 -23.12 -3.34 -4.34
N LEU A 549 -22.65 -4.25 -5.19
CA LEU A 549 -22.71 -4.08 -6.64
C LEU A 549 -24.13 -4.09 -7.19
N ALA A 550 -25.00 -4.92 -6.63
CA ALA A 550 -26.43 -4.96 -6.98
C ALA A 550 -27.20 -3.72 -6.48
N SER A 551 -26.66 -2.99 -5.48
CA SER A 551 -27.22 -1.75 -4.95
C SER A 551 -26.68 -0.49 -5.66
N CYS A 552 -25.72 -0.63 -6.56
CA CYS A 552 -25.27 0.47 -7.41
C CYS A 552 -26.28 0.72 -8.52
N PRO A 553 -26.65 2.00 -8.80
CA PRO A 553 -27.55 2.37 -9.88
C PRO A 553 -26.96 2.03 -11.27
#